data_78c6ffb0ce12e7c7d38b12ff21cb5e4f
#
_entry.id   78c6ffb0ce12e7c7d38b12ff21cb5e4f
#
_cell.length_a   1.000
_cell.length_b   1.000
_cell.length_c   1.000
_cell.angle_alpha   90.00
_cell.angle_beta   90.00
_cell.angle_gamma   90.00
#
_symmetry.space_group_name_H-M   'P 1'
#
loop_
_entity.id
_entity.type
_entity.pdbx_description
1 polymer ?
#
loop_
_entity_poly.entity_id
_entity_poly.type
_entity_poly.pdbx_seq_one_letter_code
_entity_poly.pdbx_strand_id
1 'polypeptide(L)'
;MSEPLPPRLQEIVDTFVDAPADLRLDVLLDYAKAFPKLPEAYVGRTDLERVEECQSPLFLATELDAEGRVHIVVDAPVEAPTTRGFASILFHGVDGETAETIVALPDDLPTRFGLMELVSPLRLRGFSALLGRVKRQVRELVA
;
A
#
# COMPACT_ATOMS: atom_id res chain seq x y z
N MET A 1 18.50 -13.12 4.41
CA MET A 1 18.08 -13.06 3.01
C MET A 1 16.70 -12.45 2.92
N SER A 2 16.52 -11.51 2.00
CA SER A 2 15.20 -10.93 1.77
C SER A 2 14.31 -11.92 1.05
N GLU A 3 13.04 -11.99 1.46
CA GLU A 3 12.06 -12.77 0.72
C GLU A 3 11.81 -12.10 -0.63
N PRO A 4 11.59 -12.91 -1.69
CA PRO A 4 11.30 -12.34 -3.01
C PRO A 4 9.97 -11.58 -3.00
N LEU A 5 9.92 -10.48 -3.75
CA LEU A 5 8.73 -9.67 -3.89
C LEU A 5 8.15 -9.87 -5.30
N PRO A 6 6.84 -9.63 -5.49
CA PRO A 6 6.28 -9.60 -6.85
C PRO A 6 7.06 -8.59 -7.71
N PRO A 7 7.19 -8.82 -9.02
CA PRO A 7 8.07 -8.00 -9.87
C PRO A 7 7.79 -6.50 -9.81
N ARG A 8 6.53 -6.07 -9.87
CA ARG A 8 6.20 -4.63 -9.82
C ARG A 8 6.58 -4.01 -8.48
N LEU A 9 6.35 -4.74 -7.40
CA LEU A 9 6.70 -4.26 -6.05
C LEU A 9 8.21 -4.17 -5.90
N GLN A 10 8.94 -5.17 -6.41
CA GLN A 10 10.40 -5.15 -6.38
C GLN A 10 10.96 -3.95 -7.14
N GLU A 11 10.38 -3.63 -8.31
CA GLU A 11 10.79 -2.45 -9.06
C GLU A 11 10.58 -1.16 -8.26
N ILE A 12 9.47 -1.07 -7.53
CA ILE A 12 9.21 0.11 -6.70
C ILE A 12 10.25 0.21 -5.58
N VAL A 13 10.52 -0.88 -4.89
CA VAL A 13 11.56 -0.92 -3.84
C VAL A 13 12.89 -0.47 -4.41
N ASP A 14 13.28 -1.01 -5.56
CA ASP A 14 14.55 -0.67 -6.21
C ASP A 14 14.61 0.80 -6.58
N THR A 15 13.51 1.38 -7.06
CA THR A 15 13.44 2.81 -7.39
C THR A 15 13.74 3.65 -6.16
N PHE A 16 13.19 3.31 -5.01
CA PHE A 16 13.46 4.02 -3.77
C PHE A 16 14.91 3.84 -3.29
N VAL A 17 15.37 2.60 -3.29
CA VAL A 17 16.71 2.28 -2.77
C VAL A 17 17.81 2.87 -3.65
N ASP A 18 17.62 2.85 -4.98
CA ASP A 18 18.59 3.37 -5.93
C ASP A 18 18.60 4.89 -5.98
N ALA A 19 17.54 5.54 -5.54
CA ALA A 19 17.50 7.00 -5.46
C ALA A 19 18.43 7.48 -4.34
N PRO A 20 19.10 8.65 -4.52
CA PRO A 20 19.81 9.27 -3.40
C PRO A 20 18.86 9.46 -2.22
N ALA A 21 19.38 9.28 -1.00
CA ALA A 21 18.57 9.32 0.21
C ALA A 21 17.74 10.62 0.32
N ASP A 22 18.34 11.76 -0.07
CA ASP A 22 17.66 13.05 -0.01
C ASP A 22 16.54 13.22 -1.05
N LEU A 23 16.45 12.33 -2.04
CA LEU A 23 15.38 12.36 -3.06
C LEU A 23 14.28 11.33 -2.82
N ARG A 24 14.44 10.44 -1.86
CA ARG A 24 13.45 9.37 -1.61
C ARG A 24 12.10 9.90 -1.20
N LEU A 25 12.07 11.02 -0.47
CA LEU A 25 10.81 11.64 -0.10
C LEU A 25 10.08 12.18 -1.33
N ASP A 26 10.84 12.72 -2.30
CA ASP A 26 10.24 13.15 -3.57
C ASP A 26 9.65 11.97 -4.35
N VAL A 27 10.30 10.82 -4.32
CA VAL A 27 9.76 9.61 -4.96
C VAL A 27 8.43 9.22 -4.28
N LEU A 28 8.39 9.28 -2.95
CA LEU A 28 7.15 8.99 -2.21
C LEU A 28 6.02 9.94 -2.62
N LEU A 29 6.34 11.24 -2.76
CA LEU A 29 5.34 12.23 -3.18
C LEU A 29 4.88 12.02 -4.61
N ASP A 30 5.74 11.51 -5.48
CA ASP A 30 5.33 11.13 -6.84
C ASP A 30 4.28 10.02 -6.81
N TYR A 31 4.44 9.03 -5.92
CA TYR A 31 3.43 7.99 -5.74
C TYR A 31 2.13 8.56 -5.17
N ALA A 32 2.23 9.55 -4.29
CA ALA A 32 1.03 10.23 -3.78
C ALA A 32 0.24 10.89 -4.91
N LYS A 33 0.94 11.48 -5.88
CA LYS A 33 0.30 12.10 -7.06
C LYS A 33 -0.32 11.04 -7.99
N ALA A 34 0.24 9.84 -7.99
CA ALA A 34 -0.25 8.72 -8.79
C ALA A 34 -1.28 7.88 -8.04
N PHE A 35 -1.84 8.39 -6.96
CA PHE A 35 -2.84 7.70 -6.16
C PHE A 35 -4.00 7.25 -7.06
N PRO A 36 -4.45 5.99 -6.93
CA PRO A 36 -5.48 5.46 -7.82
C PRO A 36 -6.81 6.17 -7.61
N LYS A 37 -7.54 6.34 -8.71
CA LYS A 37 -8.89 6.89 -8.66
C LYS A 37 -9.81 5.89 -7.97
N LEU A 38 -10.68 6.38 -7.08
CA LEU A 38 -11.68 5.53 -6.43
C LEU A 38 -12.66 5.01 -7.50
N PRO A 39 -12.84 3.68 -7.61
CA PRO A 39 -13.81 3.13 -8.56
C PRO A 39 -15.24 3.64 -8.26
N GLU A 40 -16.02 3.86 -9.30
CA GLU A 40 -17.39 4.40 -9.14
C GLU A 40 -18.25 3.57 -8.19
N ALA A 41 -18.07 2.25 -8.19
CA ALA A 41 -18.84 1.37 -7.31
C ALA A 41 -18.61 1.68 -5.81
N TYR A 42 -17.54 2.37 -5.48
CA TYR A 42 -17.17 2.69 -4.10
C TYR A 42 -17.47 4.14 -3.72
N VAL A 43 -17.80 4.98 -4.69
CA VAL A 43 -18.10 6.39 -4.40
C VAL A 43 -19.34 6.50 -3.52
N GLY A 44 -19.23 7.22 -2.41
CA GLY A 44 -20.32 7.40 -1.45
C GLY A 44 -20.52 6.26 -0.47
N ARG A 45 -19.76 5.15 -0.60
CA ARG A 45 -19.86 4.07 0.37
C ARG A 45 -19.16 4.44 1.68
N THR A 46 -19.75 4.01 2.78
CA THR A 46 -19.24 4.29 4.13
C THR A 46 -18.76 3.01 4.83
N ASP A 47 -18.76 1.87 4.12
CA ASP A 47 -18.45 0.56 4.69
C ASP A 47 -17.01 0.11 4.46
N LEU A 48 -16.15 0.97 3.86
CA LEU A 48 -14.74 0.66 3.73
C LEU A 48 -14.09 0.68 5.12
N GLU A 49 -13.13 -0.20 5.30
CA GLU A 49 -12.43 -0.29 6.59
C GLU A 49 -11.47 0.89 6.75
N ARG A 50 -11.59 1.59 7.88
CA ARG A 50 -10.65 2.64 8.23
C ARG A 50 -9.38 2.03 8.83
N VAL A 51 -8.23 2.48 8.33
CA VAL A 51 -6.93 2.10 8.90
C VAL A 51 -6.63 3.05 10.05
N GLU A 52 -7.00 2.64 11.26
CA GLU A 52 -6.98 3.50 12.46
C GLU A 52 -5.58 3.99 12.80
N GLU A 53 -4.54 3.22 12.49
CA GLU A 53 -3.15 3.56 12.79
C GLU A 53 -2.61 4.71 11.94
N CYS A 54 -3.27 5.02 10.83
CA CYS A 54 -2.91 6.20 10.04
C CYS A 54 -3.47 7.44 10.71
N GLN A 55 -2.65 8.49 10.79
CA GLN A 55 -3.07 9.76 11.41
C GLN A 55 -4.11 10.49 10.56
N SER A 56 -4.09 10.24 9.24
CA SER A 56 -5.06 10.78 8.31
C SER A 56 -6.07 9.70 7.95
N PRO A 57 -7.30 10.07 7.59
CA PRO A 57 -8.28 9.07 7.17
C PRO A 57 -7.76 8.27 5.98
N LEU A 58 -7.69 6.96 6.15
CA LEU A 58 -7.34 6.04 5.07
C LEU A 58 -8.35 4.90 5.11
N PHE A 59 -9.02 4.66 4.00
CA PHE A 59 -10.06 3.65 3.90
C PHE A 59 -9.64 2.59 2.90
N LEU A 60 -9.99 1.34 3.19
CA LEU A 60 -9.50 0.17 2.47
C LEU A 60 -10.63 -0.82 2.21
N ALA A 61 -10.65 -1.36 1.00
CA ALA A 61 -11.43 -2.54 0.66
C ALA A 61 -10.59 -3.41 -0.28
N THR A 62 -10.88 -4.70 -0.30
CA THR A 62 -10.25 -5.63 -1.23
C THR A 62 -11.33 -6.48 -1.89
N GLU A 63 -11.07 -6.88 -3.14
CA GLU A 63 -11.98 -7.71 -3.92
C GLU A 63 -11.20 -8.82 -4.60
N LEU A 64 -11.88 -9.93 -4.87
CA LEU A 64 -11.33 -11.03 -5.65
C LEU A 64 -12.09 -11.09 -6.97
N ASP A 65 -11.38 -11.05 -8.09
CA ASP A 65 -12.03 -11.12 -9.39
C ASP A 65 -12.25 -12.58 -9.85
N ALA A 66 -12.84 -12.74 -11.03
CA ALA A 66 -13.18 -14.07 -11.54
C ALA A 66 -11.95 -14.94 -11.83
N GLU A 67 -10.77 -14.33 -12.02
CA GLU A 67 -9.52 -15.03 -12.27
C GLU A 67 -8.73 -15.30 -11.00
N GLY A 68 -9.29 -14.99 -9.83
CA GLY A 68 -8.62 -15.20 -8.55
C GLY A 68 -7.57 -14.15 -8.22
N ARG A 69 -7.63 -12.98 -8.86
CA ARG A 69 -6.71 -11.87 -8.59
C ARG A 69 -7.35 -10.87 -7.64
N VAL A 70 -6.52 -10.30 -6.78
CA VAL A 70 -6.97 -9.36 -5.75
C VAL A 70 -6.88 -7.94 -6.27
N HIS A 71 -7.93 -7.16 -6.05
CA HIS A 71 -7.93 -5.73 -6.35
C HIS A 71 -8.04 -4.96 -5.05
N ILE A 72 -7.20 -3.92 -4.94
CA ILE A 72 -7.09 -3.09 -3.75
C ILE A 72 -7.77 -1.77 -4.02
N VAL A 73 -8.70 -1.40 -3.16
CA VAL A 73 -9.41 -0.12 -3.23
C VAL A 73 -8.98 0.71 -2.03
N VAL A 74 -8.41 1.88 -2.28
CA VAL A 74 -7.97 2.79 -1.23
C VAL A 74 -8.55 4.18 -1.46
N ASP A 75 -8.83 4.88 -0.36
CA ASP A 75 -9.33 6.24 -0.41
C ASP A 75 -8.69 7.03 0.74
N ALA A 76 -8.18 8.23 0.44
CA ALA A 76 -7.53 9.09 1.42
C ALA A 76 -7.60 10.53 0.91
N PRO A 77 -7.65 11.52 1.84
CA PRO A 77 -7.73 12.93 1.44
C PRO A 77 -6.44 13.40 0.77
N VAL A 78 -6.57 14.36 -0.16
CA VAL A 78 -5.42 14.91 -0.88
C VAL A 78 -4.45 15.63 0.04
N GLU A 79 -4.90 16.06 1.22
CA GLU A 79 -4.10 16.75 2.23
C GLU A 79 -3.17 15.82 3.00
N ALA A 80 -3.21 14.51 2.71
CA ALA A 80 -2.39 13.51 3.41
C ALA A 80 -1.42 12.85 2.42
N PRO A 81 -0.41 13.57 1.93
CA PRO A 81 0.45 13.05 0.86
C PRO A 81 1.27 11.82 1.25
N THR A 82 1.74 11.74 2.50
CA THR A 82 2.50 10.56 2.94
C THR A 82 1.62 9.32 2.98
N THR A 83 0.42 9.45 3.52
CA THR A 83 -0.56 8.35 3.56
C THR A 83 -0.93 7.90 2.15
N ARG A 84 -1.20 8.86 1.26
CA ARG A 84 -1.51 8.55 -0.14
C ARG A 84 -0.33 7.87 -0.82
N GLY A 85 0.89 8.32 -0.52
CA GLY A 85 2.10 7.70 -1.08
C GLY A 85 2.23 6.23 -0.71
N PHE A 86 2.05 5.89 0.56
CA PHE A 86 2.13 4.50 1.02
C PHE A 86 1.04 3.63 0.38
N ALA A 87 -0.19 4.11 0.36
CA ALA A 87 -1.30 3.38 -0.23
C ALA A 87 -1.09 3.18 -1.73
N SER A 88 -0.58 4.20 -2.43
CA SER A 88 -0.30 4.15 -3.85
C SER A 88 0.82 3.14 -4.17
N ILE A 89 1.89 3.10 -3.35
CA ILE A 89 2.95 2.11 -3.49
C ILE A 89 2.36 0.70 -3.43
N LEU A 90 1.55 0.43 -2.43
CA LEU A 90 0.97 -0.89 -2.27
C LEU A 90 0.03 -1.23 -3.44
N PHE A 91 -0.80 -0.27 -3.84
CA PHE A 91 -1.70 -0.46 -4.98
C PHE A 91 -0.91 -0.80 -6.24
N HIS A 92 0.06 0.05 -6.63
CA HIS A 92 0.82 -0.15 -7.86
C HIS A 92 1.70 -1.39 -7.80
N GLY A 93 2.11 -1.80 -6.61
CA GLY A 93 2.98 -2.95 -6.44
C GLY A 93 2.25 -4.29 -6.49
N VAL A 94 1.04 -4.37 -5.98
CA VAL A 94 0.40 -5.67 -5.76
C VAL A 94 -1.04 -5.78 -6.25
N ASP A 95 -1.69 -4.71 -6.71
CA ASP A 95 -3.02 -4.84 -7.29
C ASP A 95 -2.98 -5.79 -8.48
N GLY A 96 -3.88 -6.75 -8.51
CA GLY A 96 -3.91 -7.77 -9.57
C GLY A 96 -3.06 -9.00 -9.29
N GLU A 97 -2.37 -9.07 -8.14
CA GLU A 97 -1.66 -10.27 -7.74
C GLU A 97 -2.63 -11.29 -7.13
N THR A 98 -2.18 -12.53 -7.01
CA THR A 98 -2.99 -13.58 -6.39
C THR A 98 -3.06 -13.38 -4.88
N ALA A 99 -4.10 -13.95 -4.25
CA ALA A 99 -4.24 -13.92 -2.80
C ALA A 99 -3.02 -14.54 -2.12
N GLU A 100 -2.51 -15.64 -2.63
CA GLU A 100 -1.33 -16.32 -2.08
C GLU A 100 -0.11 -15.39 -2.07
N THR A 101 0.14 -14.69 -3.16
CA THR A 101 1.25 -13.75 -3.27
C THR A 101 1.14 -12.64 -2.25
N ILE A 102 -0.05 -12.07 -2.10
CA ILE A 102 -0.25 -10.95 -1.17
C ILE A 102 -0.09 -11.38 0.28
N VAL A 103 -0.66 -12.52 0.66
CA VAL A 103 -0.56 -13.04 2.03
C VAL A 103 0.90 -13.38 2.37
N ALA A 104 1.70 -13.75 1.36
CA ALA A 104 3.11 -14.08 1.56
C ALA A 104 4.05 -12.87 1.59
N LEU A 105 3.55 -11.64 1.40
CA LEU A 105 4.39 -10.45 1.47
C LEU A 105 5.05 -10.36 2.84
N PRO A 106 6.34 -9.96 2.91
CA PRO A 106 7.02 -9.87 4.21
C PRO A 106 6.44 -8.74 5.06
N ASP A 107 6.31 -8.99 6.35
CA ASP A 107 5.73 -8.00 7.27
C ASP A 107 6.65 -6.78 7.44
N ASP A 108 7.95 -6.93 7.16
CA ASP A 108 8.90 -5.82 7.22
C ASP A 108 8.96 -4.99 5.94
N LEU A 109 8.07 -5.26 4.99
CA LEU A 109 8.04 -4.53 3.71
C LEU A 109 8.17 -3.01 3.88
N PRO A 110 7.46 -2.36 4.83
CA PRO A 110 7.58 -0.91 4.98
C PRO A 110 8.99 -0.41 5.26
N THR A 111 9.87 -1.26 5.79
CA THR A 111 11.25 -0.87 6.11
C THR A 111 12.21 -0.99 4.91
N ARG A 112 11.73 -1.53 3.79
CA ARG A 112 12.60 -1.84 2.64
C ARG A 112 12.76 -0.70 1.64
N PHE A 113 12.10 0.43 1.88
CA PHE A 113 12.11 1.57 0.95
C PHE A 113 13.17 2.61 1.29
N GLY A 114 13.93 2.41 2.37
CA GLY A 114 14.94 3.37 2.78
C GLY A 114 14.35 4.68 3.30
N LEU A 115 13.17 4.63 3.91
CA LEU A 115 12.45 5.82 4.39
C LEU A 115 12.50 5.99 5.90
N MET A 116 13.16 5.09 6.63
CA MET A 116 13.10 5.07 8.09
C MET A 116 13.62 6.35 8.74
N GLU A 117 14.57 7.04 8.10
CA GLU A 117 15.13 8.29 8.63
C GLU A 117 14.41 9.52 8.11
N LEU A 118 13.56 9.36 7.09
CA LEU A 118 12.89 10.46 6.41
C LEU A 118 11.41 10.59 6.80
N VAL A 119 10.84 9.51 7.35
CA VAL A 119 9.44 9.45 7.73
C VAL A 119 9.38 9.00 9.18
N SER A 120 8.50 9.61 9.97
CA SER A 120 8.42 9.27 11.40
C SER A 120 8.04 7.81 11.61
N PRO A 121 8.48 7.19 12.72
CA PRO A 121 8.06 5.82 13.06
C PRO A 121 6.56 5.66 13.11
N LEU A 122 5.83 6.68 13.55
CA LEU A 122 4.38 6.64 13.63
C LEU A 122 3.74 6.53 12.24
N ARG A 123 4.31 7.23 11.24
CA ARG A 123 3.80 7.13 9.87
C ARG A 123 4.12 5.79 9.23
N LEU A 124 5.32 5.24 9.51
CA LEU A 124 5.66 3.90 9.04
C LEU A 124 4.77 2.83 9.67
N ARG A 125 4.34 3.05 10.91
CA ARG A 125 3.38 2.17 11.56
C ARG A 125 2.05 2.14 10.79
N GLY A 126 1.63 3.28 10.25
CA GLY A 126 0.44 3.35 9.39
C GLY A 126 0.59 2.49 8.14
N PHE A 127 1.78 2.51 7.52
CA PHE A 127 2.05 1.67 6.35
C PHE A 127 2.02 0.18 6.73
N SER A 128 2.62 -0.18 7.87
CA SER A 128 2.59 -1.56 8.36
C SER A 128 1.17 -2.02 8.66
N ALA A 129 0.36 -1.15 9.25
CA ALA A 129 -1.04 -1.45 9.54
C ALA A 129 -1.85 -1.64 8.26
N LEU A 130 -1.62 -0.81 7.25
CA LEU A 130 -2.27 -0.96 5.95
C LEU A 130 -1.95 -2.33 5.35
N LEU A 131 -0.68 -2.71 5.32
CA LEU A 131 -0.27 -4.01 4.82
C LEU A 131 -0.94 -5.15 5.59
N GLY A 132 -0.95 -5.07 6.92
CA GLY A 132 -1.58 -6.08 7.75
C GLY A 132 -3.07 -6.22 7.49
N ARG A 133 -3.77 -5.10 7.30
CA ARG A 133 -5.20 -5.13 7.01
C ARG A 133 -5.50 -5.67 5.62
N VAL A 134 -4.68 -5.35 4.63
CA VAL A 134 -4.82 -5.94 3.30
C VAL A 134 -4.68 -7.46 3.39
N LYS A 135 -3.65 -7.94 4.07
CA LYS A 135 -3.44 -9.39 4.22
C LYS A 135 -4.62 -10.06 4.93
N ARG A 136 -5.13 -9.44 5.99
CA ARG A 136 -6.30 -9.98 6.71
C ARG A 136 -7.54 -10.04 5.82
N GLN A 137 -7.84 -8.96 5.11
CA GLN A 137 -8.99 -8.94 4.21
C GLN A 137 -8.86 -10.01 3.13
N VAL A 138 -7.66 -10.15 2.57
CA VAL A 138 -7.41 -11.16 1.52
C VAL A 138 -7.60 -12.57 2.06
N ARG A 139 -7.13 -12.86 3.30
CA ARG A 139 -7.37 -14.16 3.92
C ARG A 139 -8.87 -14.44 4.06
N GLU A 140 -9.64 -13.41 4.42
CA GLU A 140 -11.10 -13.54 4.55
C GLU A 140 -11.78 -13.80 3.21
N LEU A 141 -11.27 -13.20 2.13
CA LEU A 141 -11.83 -13.41 0.79
C LEU A 141 -11.69 -14.84 0.31
N VAL A 142 -10.67 -15.57 0.74
CA VAL A 142 -10.37 -16.93 0.28
C VAL A 142 -10.66 -18.00 1.34
N ALA A 143 -11.17 -17.60 2.49
CA ALA A 143 -11.50 -18.51 3.57
C ALA A 143 -12.74 -19.37 3.24
#